data_c2cf52472683992bf1a97dffcd53d63f
#
_entry.id   c2cf52472683992bf1a97dffcd53d63f
#
_cell.length_a   1.000
_cell.length_b   1.000
_cell.length_c   1.000
_cell.angle_alpha   90.00
_cell.angle_beta   90.00
_cell.angle_gamma   90.00
#
_symmetry.space_group_name_H-M   'P 1'
#
loop_
_entity.id
_entity.type
_entity.pdbx_description
1 polymer ?
#
loop_
_entity_poly.entity_id
_entity_poly.type
_entity_poly.pdbx_seq_one_letter_code
_entity_poly.pdbx_strand_id
1 'polypeptide(L)'
;MQITNSTISGKPPRLILLDRDGVINQDSEDYIKSPEEWAPIKGSLEAISEGQQRGIEFAVCTNQSGLGRGLFSKDDLLNMHAKCNSNLKSLGGRPLRFFLCPHTPEDNCACRKPRPLLIEPLEGL
;
A
#
# COMPACT_ATOMS: atom_id res chain seq x y z
N MET A 1 5.54 -8.86 1.38
CA MET A 1 6.63 -7.87 1.22
C MET A 1 7.48 -8.25 0.03
N GLN A 2 7.72 -7.29 -0.83
CA GLN A 2 8.54 -7.51 -2.02
C GLN A 2 9.79 -6.65 -1.94
N ILE A 3 10.93 -7.25 -2.26
CA ILE A 3 12.23 -6.56 -2.26
C ILE A 3 12.63 -6.33 -3.71
N THR A 4 12.76 -5.06 -4.10
CA THR A 4 13.06 -4.69 -5.48
C THR A 4 14.55 -4.57 -5.76
N ASN A 5 15.36 -4.39 -4.73
CA ASN A 5 16.81 -4.37 -4.85
C ASN A 5 17.40 -5.68 -4.37
N SER A 6 18.38 -6.18 -5.11
CA SER A 6 19.08 -7.39 -4.72
C SER A 6 19.91 -7.16 -3.47
N THR A 7 19.91 -8.14 -2.58
CA THR A 7 20.76 -8.14 -1.39
C THR A 7 21.94 -9.09 -1.52
N ILE A 8 22.30 -9.50 -2.75
CA ILE A 8 23.39 -10.43 -3.00
C ILE A 8 24.70 -9.97 -2.36
N SER A 9 24.90 -8.66 -2.29
CA SER A 9 26.09 -8.07 -1.67
C SER A 9 26.04 -8.03 -0.15
N GLY A 10 24.95 -8.50 0.47
CA GLY A 10 24.75 -8.41 1.92
C GLY A 10 24.29 -7.05 2.41
N LYS A 11 24.04 -6.10 1.52
CA LYS A 11 23.51 -4.79 1.88
C LYS A 11 22.01 -4.86 2.06
N PRO A 12 21.41 -4.04 2.97
CA PRO A 12 19.96 -4.01 3.09
C PRO A 12 19.32 -3.45 1.82
N PRO A 13 18.07 -3.83 1.51
CA PRO A 13 17.36 -3.26 0.37
C PRO A 13 17.13 -1.76 0.59
N ARG A 14 17.12 -0.99 -0.52
CA ARG A 14 16.83 0.45 -0.48
C ARG A 14 15.34 0.73 -0.58
N LEU A 15 14.62 -0.14 -1.22
CA LEU A 15 13.19 0.00 -1.47
C LEU A 15 12.50 -1.33 -1.23
N ILE A 16 11.44 -1.28 -0.46
CA ILE A 16 10.58 -2.45 -0.23
C ILE A 16 9.18 -2.07 -0.72
N LEU A 17 8.63 -2.91 -1.60
CA LEU A 17 7.26 -2.78 -2.06
C LEU A 17 6.38 -3.69 -1.22
N LEU A 18 5.32 -3.12 -0.66
CA LEU A 18 4.39 -3.81 0.22
C LEU A 18 3.01 -3.89 -0.40
N ASP A 19 2.33 -5.01 -0.18
CA ASP A 19 0.89 -5.04 -0.33
C ASP A 19 0.26 -4.23 0.80
N ARG A 20 -0.96 -3.74 0.59
CA ARG A 20 -1.71 -3.04 1.62
C ARG A 20 -2.53 -4.02 2.45
N ASP A 21 -3.57 -4.59 1.86
CA ASP A 21 -4.50 -5.47 2.57
C ASP A 21 -3.84 -6.78 2.94
N GLY A 22 -3.91 -7.15 4.20
CA GLY A 22 -3.29 -8.37 4.72
C GLY A 22 -1.81 -8.22 5.06
N VAL A 23 -1.19 -7.09 4.79
CA VAL A 23 0.23 -6.81 5.14
C VAL A 23 0.32 -5.59 6.05
N ILE A 24 -0.25 -4.47 5.63
CA ILE A 24 -0.25 -3.23 6.44
C ILE A 24 -1.49 -3.17 7.31
N ASN A 25 -2.64 -3.50 6.74
CA ASN A 25 -3.91 -3.47 7.44
C ASN A 25 -4.62 -4.82 7.38
N GLN A 26 -5.55 -5.00 8.31
CA GLN A 26 -6.42 -6.17 8.32
C GLN A 26 -7.17 -6.26 7.01
N ASP A 27 -7.28 -7.48 6.48
CA ASP A 27 -7.99 -7.73 5.23
C ASP A 27 -9.44 -8.14 5.51
N SER A 28 -10.27 -8.09 4.48
CA SER A 28 -11.67 -8.50 4.54
C SER A 28 -12.11 -9.06 3.19
N GLU A 29 -12.90 -10.13 3.22
CA GLU A 29 -13.50 -10.70 2.01
C GLU A 29 -14.51 -9.72 1.39
N ASP A 30 -15.09 -8.83 2.21
CA ASP A 30 -16.06 -7.83 1.79
C ASP A 30 -15.42 -6.49 1.42
N TYR A 31 -14.11 -6.46 1.21
CA TYR A 31 -13.31 -5.26 0.93
C TYR A 31 -13.23 -4.33 2.15
N ILE A 32 -12.21 -3.51 2.18
CA ILE A 32 -12.08 -2.41 3.14
C ILE A 32 -12.58 -1.17 2.40
N LYS A 33 -13.71 -0.63 2.83
CA LYS A 33 -14.48 0.35 2.05
C LYS A 33 -14.40 1.78 2.59
N SER A 34 -13.92 1.94 3.82
CA SER A 34 -13.93 3.27 4.46
C SER A 34 -12.79 3.37 5.46
N PRO A 35 -12.42 4.60 5.86
CA PRO A 35 -11.42 4.77 6.91
C PRO A 35 -11.81 4.09 8.22
N GLU A 36 -13.09 4.02 8.53
CA GLU A 36 -13.59 3.39 9.75
C GLU A 36 -13.33 1.88 9.74
N GLU A 37 -13.34 1.26 8.57
CA GLU A 37 -13.06 -0.16 8.41
C GLU A 37 -11.56 -0.45 8.36
N TRP A 38 -10.74 0.56 8.07
CA TRP A 38 -9.31 0.38 7.94
C TRP A 38 -8.65 0.31 9.31
N ALA A 39 -7.95 -0.79 9.59
CA ALA A 39 -7.21 -0.97 10.84
C ALA A 39 -5.85 -1.60 10.54
N PRO A 40 -4.76 -1.07 11.09
CA PRO A 40 -3.44 -1.64 10.85
C PRO A 40 -3.28 -3.00 11.53
N ILE A 41 -2.48 -3.85 10.92
CA ILE A 41 -2.04 -5.09 11.55
C ILE A 41 -1.04 -4.70 12.64
N LYS A 42 -1.17 -5.30 13.81
CA LYS A 42 -0.28 -5.02 14.93
C LYS A 42 1.19 -5.16 14.52
N GLY A 43 1.96 -4.12 14.75
CA GLY A 43 3.39 -4.11 14.47
C GLY A 43 3.77 -3.71 13.05
N SER A 44 2.82 -3.62 12.10
CA SER A 44 3.16 -3.32 10.71
C SER A 44 3.70 -1.91 10.54
N LEU A 45 3.03 -0.91 11.08
CA LEU A 45 3.46 0.49 10.95
C LEU A 45 4.72 0.77 11.76
N GLU A 46 4.87 0.12 12.91
CA GLU A 46 6.09 0.21 13.71
C GLU A 46 7.30 -0.30 12.93
N ALA A 47 7.14 -1.44 12.26
CA ALA A 47 8.21 -2.01 11.45
C ALA A 47 8.58 -1.11 10.27
N ILE A 48 7.59 -0.51 9.61
CA ILE A 48 7.84 0.43 8.52
C ILE A 48 8.59 1.66 9.03
N SER A 49 8.13 2.24 10.13
CA SER A 49 8.78 3.39 10.74
C SER A 49 10.24 3.09 11.09
N GLU A 50 10.49 1.94 11.70
CA GLU A 50 11.86 1.54 12.05
C GLU A 50 12.72 1.37 10.80
N GLY A 51 12.19 0.72 9.75
CA GLY A 51 12.91 0.56 8.49
C GLY A 51 13.24 1.89 7.85
N GLN A 52 12.29 2.84 7.85
CA GLN A 52 12.51 4.18 7.32
C GLN A 52 13.63 4.91 8.08
N GLN A 53 13.67 4.76 9.39
CA GLN A 53 14.72 5.37 10.22
C GLN A 53 16.09 4.78 9.91
N ARG A 54 16.14 3.57 9.38
CA ARG A 54 17.37 2.91 8.95
C ARG A 54 17.72 3.17 7.50
N GLY A 55 16.99 4.07 6.82
CA GLY A 55 17.27 4.46 5.44
C GLY A 55 16.58 3.61 4.38
N ILE A 56 15.64 2.76 4.77
CA ILE A 56 14.86 1.96 3.81
C ILE A 56 13.63 2.76 3.39
N GLU A 57 13.36 2.80 2.09
CA GLU A 57 12.14 3.38 1.56
C GLU A 57 11.10 2.30 1.37
N PHE A 58 9.85 2.64 1.62
CA PHE A 58 8.72 1.75 1.44
C PHE A 58 7.70 2.40 0.52
N ALA A 59 7.13 1.61 -0.36
CA ALA A 59 6.00 2.02 -1.19
C ALA A 59 4.96 0.90 -1.16
N VAL A 60 3.71 1.26 -1.36
CA VAL A 60 2.60 0.32 -1.30
C VAL A 60 2.07 0.09 -2.70
N CYS A 61 1.99 -1.17 -3.11
CA CYS A 61 1.44 -1.58 -4.40
C CYS A 61 0.22 -2.46 -4.11
N THR A 62 -0.95 -2.00 -4.49
CA THR A 62 -2.18 -2.68 -4.11
C THR A 62 -3.20 -2.73 -5.24
N ASN A 63 -3.86 -3.88 -5.41
CA ASN A 63 -5.03 -4.01 -6.27
C ASN A 63 -6.25 -3.61 -5.45
N GLN A 64 -7.05 -2.67 -5.97
CA GLN A 64 -8.24 -2.15 -5.28
C GLN A 64 -9.45 -2.23 -6.20
N SER A 65 -9.85 -3.45 -6.54
CA SER A 65 -10.96 -3.69 -7.45
C SER A 65 -12.30 -3.19 -6.89
N GLY A 66 -12.41 -3.01 -5.57
CA GLY A 66 -13.59 -2.42 -4.96
C GLY A 66 -13.91 -1.03 -5.50
N LEU A 67 -12.88 -0.25 -5.86
CA LEU A 67 -13.08 1.05 -6.51
C LEU A 67 -13.70 0.86 -7.90
N GLY A 68 -13.16 -0.05 -8.70
CA GLY A 68 -13.71 -0.36 -10.01
C GLY A 68 -15.11 -0.97 -9.96
N ARG A 69 -15.45 -1.66 -8.88
CA ARG A 69 -16.79 -2.24 -8.66
C ARG A 69 -17.78 -1.25 -8.05
N GLY A 70 -17.34 -0.02 -7.73
CA GLY A 70 -18.20 0.99 -7.14
C GLY A 70 -18.56 0.76 -5.69
N LEU A 71 -17.78 -0.06 -4.96
CA LEU A 71 -18.05 -0.37 -3.55
C LEU A 71 -17.59 0.74 -2.60
N PHE A 72 -16.67 1.57 -3.06
CA PHE A 72 -16.20 2.75 -2.34
C PHE A 72 -15.73 3.80 -3.36
N SER A 73 -15.64 5.03 -2.90
CA SER A 73 -15.22 6.14 -3.77
C SER A 73 -13.71 6.33 -3.72
N LYS A 74 -13.22 7.12 -4.68
CA LYS A 74 -11.84 7.59 -4.68
C LYS A 74 -11.52 8.34 -3.38
N ASP A 75 -12.45 9.17 -2.91
CA ASP A 75 -12.28 9.92 -1.67
C ASP A 75 -12.16 8.98 -0.46
N ASP A 76 -12.96 7.92 -0.40
CA ASP A 76 -12.84 6.92 0.64
C ASP A 76 -11.44 6.32 0.66
N LEU A 77 -10.92 5.99 -0.52
CA LEU A 77 -9.58 5.42 -0.65
C LEU A 77 -8.50 6.39 -0.20
N LEU A 78 -8.59 7.64 -0.63
CA LEU A 78 -7.64 8.68 -0.21
C LEU A 78 -7.68 8.88 1.30
N ASN A 79 -8.85 8.85 1.90
CA ASN A 79 -9.01 9.00 3.34
C ASN A 79 -8.46 7.81 4.11
N MET A 80 -8.60 6.60 3.57
CA MET A 80 -7.95 5.41 4.15
C MET A 80 -6.42 5.56 4.16
N HIS A 81 -5.86 6.01 3.05
CA HIS A 81 -4.41 6.20 2.94
C HIS A 81 -3.92 7.35 3.82
N ALA A 82 -4.71 8.40 3.97
CA ALA A 82 -4.40 9.49 4.88
C ALA A 82 -4.40 9.02 6.34
N LYS A 83 -5.32 8.15 6.70
CA LYS A 83 -5.37 7.54 8.04
C LYS A 83 -4.11 6.69 8.28
N CYS A 84 -3.71 5.88 7.30
CA CYS A 84 -2.48 5.10 7.39
C CYS A 84 -1.27 6.01 7.63
N ASN A 85 -1.12 7.04 6.83
CA ASN A 85 0.01 7.96 6.92
C ASN A 85 -0.01 8.77 8.23
N SER A 86 -1.18 9.14 8.72
CA SER A 86 -1.31 9.81 10.00
C SER A 86 -0.85 8.91 11.16
N ASN A 87 -1.29 7.65 11.14
CA ASN A 87 -0.85 6.69 12.16
C ASN A 87 0.67 6.45 12.09
N LEU A 88 1.20 6.34 10.87
CA LEU A 88 2.64 6.15 10.68
C LEU A 88 3.44 7.35 11.19
N LYS A 89 2.97 8.56 10.92
CA LYS A 89 3.60 9.78 11.38
C LYS A 89 3.66 9.84 12.90
N SER A 90 2.60 9.41 13.57
CA SER A 90 2.57 9.40 15.04
C SER A 90 3.58 8.43 15.64
N LEU A 91 4.06 7.47 14.86
CA LEU A 91 5.10 6.52 15.26
C LEU A 91 6.50 6.96 14.83
N GLY A 92 6.64 8.18 14.33
CA GLY A 92 7.92 8.70 13.87
C GLY A 92 8.27 8.37 12.42
N GLY A 93 7.32 7.81 11.68
CA GLY A 93 7.51 7.45 10.28
C GLY A 93 7.20 8.59 9.33
N ARG A 94 7.45 8.33 8.04
CA ARG A 94 7.19 9.26 6.94
C ARG A 94 6.05 8.74 6.09
N PRO A 95 5.31 9.62 5.39
CA PRO A 95 4.21 9.20 4.54
C PRO A 95 4.64 8.19 3.50
N LEU A 96 3.79 7.19 3.28
CA LEU A 96 3.96 6.19 2.23
C LEU A 96 3.33 6.70 0.94
N ARG A 97 3.90 6.28 -0.20
CA ARG A 97 3.30 6.46 -1.52
C ARG A 97 2.52 5.20 -1.85
N PHE A 98 1.34 5.39 -2.40
CA PHE A 98 0.45 4.30 -2.77
C PHE A 98 0.32 4.24 -4.29
N PHE A 99 0.64 3.07 -4.83
CA PHE A 99 0.50 2.74 -6.25
C PHE A 99 -0.61 1.71 -6.33
N LEU A 100 -1.68 2.03 -7.05
CA LEU A 100 -2.84 1.16 -7.01
C LEU A 100 -3.42 0.90 -8.39
N CYS A 101 -4.07 -0.26 -8.52
CA CYS A 101 -4.89 -0.61 -9.67
C CYS A 101 -6.35 -0.65 -9.21
N PRO A 102 -7.21 0.26 -9.69
CA PRO A 102 -8.60 0.30 -9.27
C PRO A 102 -9.50 -0.66 -10.04
N HIS A 103 -8.97 -1.30 -11.08
CA HIS A 103 -9.77 -2.09 -12.01
C HIS A 103 -10.06 -3.49 -11.48
N THR A 104 -11.12 -4.10 -11.98
CA THR A 104 -11.42 -5.49 -11.69
C THR A 104 -10.54 -6.41 -12.55
N PRO A 105 -10.40 -7.70 -12.21
CA PRO A 105 -9.67 -8.63 -13.07
C PRO A 105 -10.25 -8.72 -14.48
N GLU A 106 -11.56 -8.53 -14.61
CA GLU A 106 -12.26 -8.59 -15.90
C GLU A 106 -11.91 -7.42 -16.81
N ASP A 107 -11.40 -6.32 -16.28
CA ASP A 107 -11.00 -5.15 -17.07
C ASP A 107 -9.72 -5.39 -17.87
N ASN A 108 -8.99 -6.46 -17.55
CA ASN A 108 -7.75 -6.84 -18.24
C ASN A 108 -6.77 -5.67 -18.39
N CYS A 109 -6.64 -4.86 -17.35
CA CYS A 109 -5.75 -3.70 -17.33
C CYS A 109 -4.28 -4.12 -17.21
N ALA A 110 -3.36 -3.19 -17.54
CA ALA A 110 -1.93 -3.44 -17.44
C ALA A 110 -1.37 -3.15 -16.04
N CYS A 111 -2.11 -2.44 -15.18
CA CYS A 111 -1.61 -2.00 -13.87
C CYS A 111 -1.86 -3.01 -12.75
N ARG A 112 -2.76 -3.98 -12.94
CA ARG A 112 -3.10 -4.94 -11.89
C ARG A 112 -1.95 -5.90 -11.63
N LYS A 113 -1.57 -6.07 -10.35
CA LYS A 113 -0.56 -7.07 -9.99
C LYS A 113 -0.97 -8.46 -10.52
N PRO A 114 -0.03 -9.24 -11.03
CA PRO A 114 1.44 -9.06 -10.99
C PRO A 114 2.02 -8.25 -12.16
N ARG A 115 1.22 -7.45 -12.87
CA ARG A 115 1.71 -6.67 -14.01
C ARG A 115 2.49 -5.45 -13.54
N PRO A 116 3.57 -5.05 -14.28
CA PRO A 116 4.52 -4.07 -13.77
C PRO A 116 4.04 -2.62 -13.75
N LEU A 117 2.96 -2.28 -14.47
CA LEU A 117 2.51 -0.90 -14.60
C LEU A 117 1.98 -0.32 -13.28
N LEU A 118 1.69 -1.18 -12.31
CA LEU A 118 1.28 -0.74 -10.98
C LEU A 118 2.39 0.05 -10.27
N ILE A 119 3.65 -0.08 -10.71
CA ILE A 119 4.78 0.62 -10.08
C ILE A 119 4.71 2.12 -10.35
N GLU A 120 4.00 2.56 -11.38
CA GLU A 120 3.86 3.98 -11.68
C GLU A 120 2.76 4.60 -10.82
N PRO A 121 2.99 5.84 -10.27
CA PRO A 121 1.96 6.52 -9.50
C PRO A 121 0.71 6.77 -10.34
N LEU A 122 -0.46 6.53 -9.74
CA LEU A 122 -1.72 6.89 -10.36
C LEU A 122 -2.05 8.33 -9.94
N GLU A 123 -1.71 9.28 -10.80
CA GLU A 123 -1.89 10.69 -10.51
C GLU A 123 -3.36 11.02 -10.23
N GLY A 124 -3.58 11.90 -9.28
CA GLY A 124 -4.93 12.32 -8.89
C GLY A 124 -5.62 11.35 -7.93
N LEU A 125 -4.94 10.36 -7.43
CA LEU A 125 -5.46 9.49 -6.38
C LEU A 125 -4.95 9.85 -5.00
#